data_c562eaa78383b46e087ab40e07161f24
#
_entry.id   c562eaa78383b46e087ab40e07161f24
#
_cell.length_a   1.000
_cell.length_b   1.000
_cell.length_c   1.000
_cell.angle_alpha   90.00
_cell.angle_beta   90.00
_cell.angle_gamma   90.00
#
_symmetry.space_group_name_H-M   'P 1'
#
loop_
_entity.id
_entity.type
_entity.pdbx_description
1 polymer ?
#
loop_
_entity_poly.entity_id
_entity_poly.type
_entity_poly.pdbx_seq_one_letter_code
_entity_poly.pdbx_strand_id
1 'polypeptide(L)'
;MKNNKYFLWVLLSVFFISCNKEKASFEASPSERNAQNLNTLRNELTEAQYGWRVIYFPNTDSLLFSNKDQIIEKMGDYRSLYGFGGFYFLMKFDKNGTVEMLSDKDENTLTTSKKSQFEVNQNTQVELSFTTYNYLQELVNDKFKGKNDFLYVRKDLRGNLLFKTNSSIEPARDFILFEKLTQANQWNG
;
A
#
# COMPACT_ATOMS: atom_id res chain seq x y z
N MET A 1 32.24 62.65 25.54
CA MET A 1 31.04 61.77 25.49
C MET A 1 30.32 61.89 24.14
N LYS A 2 30.95 61.54 23.03
CA LYS A 2 30.37 61.73 21.69
C LYS A 2 30.36 60.49 20.79
N ASN A 3 30.88 59.32 21.27
CA ASN A 3 31.06 58.13 20.44
C ASN A 3 30.10 56.98 20.69
N ASN A 4 29.16 57.08 21.66
CA ASN A 4 28.27 55.95 21.97
C ASN A 4 27.09 55.79 21.03
N LYS A 5 26.75 56.81 20.22
CA LYS A 5 25.61 56.72 19.29
C LYS A 5 25.91 55.83 18.07
N TYR A 6 27.13 55.87 17.59
CA TYR A 6 27.52 55.03 16.42
C TYR A 6 27.71 53.56 16.80
N PHE A 7 28.14 53.30 18.04
CA PHE A 7 28.26 51.93 18.53
C PHE A 7 26.91 51.24 18.63
N LEU A 8 25.86 51.98 19.05
CA LEU A 8 24.51 51.44 19.13
C LEU A 8 23.91 51.11 17.74
N TRP A 9 24.24 51.93 16.71
CA TRP A 9 23.81 51.68 15.35
C TRP A 9 24.50 50.49 14.68
N VAL A 10 25.75 50.27 14.98
CA VAL A 10 26.50 49.09 14.52
C VAL A 10 25.99 47.80 15.19
N LEU A 11 25.61 47.86 16.45
CA LEU A 11 25.05 46.73 17.19
C LEU A 11 23.67 46.35 16.65
N LEU A 12 22.86 47.32 16.22
CA LEU A 12 21.52 47.10 15.68
C LEU A 12 21.54 46.49 14.28
N SER A 13 22.58 46.78 13.46
CA SER A 13 22.72 46.25 12.10
C SER A 13 23.11 44.79 12.05
N VAL A 14 23.67 44.21 13.11
CA VAL A 14 24.09 42.78 13.15
C VAL A 14 22.89 41.85 13.34
N PHE A 15 21.74 42.35 13.85
CA PHE A 15 20.55 41.51 14.05
C PHE A 15 19.77 41.20 12.78
N PHE A 16 20.04 41.87 11.66
CA PHE A 16 19.30 41.65 10.39
C PHE A 16 19.94 40.62 9.45
N ILE A 17 21.08 40.03 9.79
CA ILE A 17 21.80 39.10 8.91
C ILE A 17 21.52 37.63 9.26
N SER A 18 20.73 37.33 10.29
CA SER A 18 20.45 35.96 10.71
C SER A 18 19.13 35.40 10.19
N CYS A 19 18.83 35.61 8.94
CA CYS A 19 17.84 34.81 8.25
C CYS A 19 18.53 33.96 7.17
N ASN A 20 19.43 33.07 7.58
CA ASN A 20 19.77 31.94 6.78
C ASN A 20 18.52 31.08 6.68
N LYS A 21 17.84 31.09 5.53
CA LYS A 21 16.92 30.01 5.18
C LYS A 21 17.75 28.74 5.24
N GLU A 22 17.54 27.95 6.29
CA GLU A 22 18.02 26.56 6.29
C GLU A 22 17.54 25.97 4.97
N LYS A 23 18.50 25.62 4.11
CA LYS A 23 18.20 24.83 2.93
C LYS A 23 17.53 23.58 3.47
N ALA A 24 16.24 23.41 3.14
CA ALA A 24 15.53 22.21 3.54
C ALA A 24 16.42 21.02 3.18
N SER A 25 16.76 20.19 4.17
CA SER A 25 17.67 19.05 3.99
C SER A 25 17.07 17.97 3.05
N PHE A 26 15.89 18.23 2.52
CA PHE A 26 15.16 17.41 1.57
C PHE A 26 14.97 18.17 0.26
N GLU A 27 15.33 17.55 -0.84
CA GLU A 27 15.20 18.12 -2.20
C GLU A 27 13.75 18.39 -2.62
N ALA A 28 12.77 17.69 -1.98
CA ALA A 28 11.35 17.84 -2.26
C ALA A 28 10.55 18.15 -0.98
N SER A 29 9.50 18.95 -1.11
CA SER A 29 8.55 19.22 -0.04
C SER A 29 7.78 17.95 0.37
N PRO A 30 7.17 17.89 1.57
CA PRO A 30 6.36 16.74 1.99
C PRO A 30 5.23 16.43 0.99
N SER A 31 4.57 17.42 0.43
CA SER A 31 3.51 17.25 -0.57
C SER A 31 4.02 16.68 -1.89
N GLU A 32 5.20 17.12 -2.35
CA GLU A 32 5.83 16.58 -3.55
C GLU A 32 6.27 15.12 -3.36
N ARG A 33 6.84 14.78 -2.22
CA ARG A 33 7.18 13.39 -1.89
C ARG A 33 5.95 12.49 -1.84
N ASN A 34 4.86 12.99 -1.28
CA ASN A 34 3.59 12.28 -1.25
C ASN A 34 3.06 12.03 -2.66
N ALA A 35 3.04 13.06 -3.50
CA ALA A 35 2.62 12.93 -4.90
C ALA A 35 3.51 11.95 -5.68
N GLN A 36 4.84 11.94 -5.45
CA GLN A 36 5.77 11.00 -6.04
C GLN A 36 5.47 9.56 -5.60
N ASN A 37 5.21 9.31 -4.31
CA ASN A 37 4.89 7.98 -3.80
C ASN A 37 3.60 7.43 -4.41
N LEU A 38 2.55 8.26 -4.52
CA LEU A 38 1.28 7.90 -5.17
C LEU A 38 1.49 7.53 -6.64
N ASN A 39 2.18 8.39 -7.37
CA ASN A 39 2.46 8.16 -8.79
C ASN A 39 3.33 6.92 -8.98
N THR A 40 4.31 6.69 -8.12
CA THR A 40 5.17 5.50 -8.17
C THR A 40 4.34 4.23 -8.04
N LEU A 41 3.49 4.11 -7.01
CA LEU A 41 2.66 2.93 -6.82
C LEU A 41 1.65 2.76 -7.96
N ARG A 42 1.01 3.84 -8.41
CA ARG A 42 0.07 3.80 -9.53
C ARG A 42 0.75 3.29 -10.80
N ASN A 43 1.93 3.79 -11.12
CA ASN A 43 2.71 3.35 -12.28
C ASN A 43 3.13 1.88 -12.13
N GLU A 44 3.62 1.45 -10.98
CA GLU A 44 3.96 0.04 -10.73
C GLU A 44 2.77 -0.88 -11.02
N LEU A 45 1.58 -0.53 -10.55
CA LEU A 45 0.37 -1.32 -10.78
C LEU A 45 0.00 -1.38 -12.25
N THR A 46 0.02 -0.23 -12.95
CA THR A 46 -0.49 -0.11 -14.33
C THR A 46 0.52 -0.49 -15.42
N GLU A 47 1.81 -0.48 -15.12
CA GLU A 47 2.89 -0.83 -16.07
C GLU A 47 3.23 -2.33 -16.07
N ALA A 48 2.55 -3.14 -15.26
CA ALA A 48 2.68 -4.58 -15.30
C ALA A 48 2.05 -5.13 -16.60
N GLN A 49 2.86 -5.37 -17.62
CA GLN A 49 2.43 -5.75 -18.97
C GLN A 49 1.46 -6.93 -18.97
N TYR A 50 1.73 -7.94 -18.15
CA TYR A 50 0.94 -9.17 -18.06
C TYR A 50 0.01 -9.18 -16.84
N GLY A 51 -0.05 -8.08 -16.08
CA GLY A 51 -0.82 -7.97 -14.85
C GLY A 51 -0.16 -8.62 -13.65
N TRP A 52 -0.98 -9.00 -12.69
CA TRP A 52 -0.59 -9.46 -11.36
C TRP A 52 -1.31 -10.75 -11.00
N ARG A 53 -0.59 -11.71 -10.44
CA ARG A 53 -1.15 -12.77 -9.62
C ARG A 53 -1.26 -12.24 -8.20
N VAL A 54 -2.47 -12.18 -7.70
CA VAL A 54 -2.75 -11.59 -6.39
C VAL A 54 -3.22 -12.69 -5.45
N ILE A 55 -2.64 -12.74 -4.26
CA ILE A 55 -3.02 -13.67 -3.20
C ILE A 55 -3.52 -12.85 -2.02
N TYR A 56 -4.80 -13.01 -1.70
CA TYR A 56 -5.45 -12.31 -0.60
C TYR A 56 -5.67 -13.25 0.58
N PHE A 57 -5.20 -12.85 1.75
CA PHE A 57 -5.33 -13.58 3.01
C PHE A 57 -6.23 -12.78 3.95
N PRO A 58 -7.55 -13.02 3.94
CA PRO A 58 -8.47 -12.34 4.84
C PRO A 58 -8.35 -12.86 6.27
N ASN A 59 -8.49 -11.96 7.23
CA ASN A 59 -8.50 -12.27 8.66
C ASN A 59 -7.30 -13.12 9.13
N THR A 60 -6.12 -12.79 8.62
CA THR A 60 -4.87 -13.51 8.88
C THR A 60 -4.03 -12.74 9.90
N ASP A 61 -3.33 -13.49 10.77
CA ASP A 61 -2.39 -12.92 11.71
C ASP A 61 -1.17 -12.30 11.01
N SER A 62 -0.78 -11.09 11.46
CA SER A 62 0.43 -10.42 10.99
C SER A 62 1.71 -11.23 11.18
N LEU A 63 1.70 -12.22 12.07
CA LEU A 63 2.84 -13.08 12.36
C LEU A 63 3.22 -14.00 11.20
N LEU A 64 2.27 -14.38 10.34
CA LEU A 64 2.57 -15.18 9.15
C LEU A 64 3.51 -14.46 8.17
N PHE A 65 3.57 -13.12 8.24
CA PHE A 65 4.39 -12.29 7.38
C PHE A 65 5.57 -11.65 8.13
N SER A 66 5.78 -12.02 9.39
CA SER A 66 6.94 -11.62 10.19
C SER A 66 8.00 -12.72 10.17
N ASN A 67 9.28 -12.34 10.13
CA ASN A 67 10.39 -13.30 10.24
C ASN A 67 10.65 -13.76 11.70
N LYS A 68 9.65 -13.66 12.56
CA LYS A 68 9.81 -13.99 13.99
C LYS A 68 9.20 -15.35 14.30
N ASP A 69 9.95 -16.39 14.07
CA ASP A 69 9.58 -17.79 14.36
C ASP A 69 9.22 -18.05 15.83
N GLN A 70 9.61 -17.16 16.74
CA GLN A 70 9.50 -17.38 18.19
C GLN A 70 8.12 -17.08 18.81
N ILE A 71 7.21 -16.48 18.07
CA ILE A 71 5.90 -16.04 18.64
C ILE A 71 4.86 -17.16 18.54
N ILE A 72 5.03 -18.07 17.59
CA ILE A 72 4.09 -19.17 17.31
C ILE A 72 3.96 -20.13 18.50
N GLU A 73 5.02 -20.36 19.26
CA GLU A 73 5.03 -21.29 20.40
C GLU A 73 4.20 -20.84 21.61
N LYS A 74 3.85 -19.57 21.70
CA LYS A 74 3.14 -19.00 22.86
C LYS A 74 1.63 -18.88 22.70
N MET A 75 1.09 -19.17 21.53
CA MET A 75 -0.31 -18.92 21.19
C MET A 75 -1.08 -20.25 21.13
N GLY A 76 -1.89 -20.53 22.12
CA GLY A 76 -2.48 -21.85 22.40
C GLY A 76 -3.55 -22.36 21.43
N ASP A 77 -4.10 -21.57 20.51
CA ASP A 77 -5.04 -22.03 19.47
C ASP A 77 -4.68 -21.45 18.10
N TYR A 78 -3.89 -22.21 17.36
CA TYR A 78 -3.39 -21.80 16.05
C TYR A 78 -4.48 -21.55 14.99
N ARG A 79 -5.63 -22.19 15.10
CA ARG A 79 -6.69 -22.11 14.07
C ARG A 79 -7.37 -20.76 14.03
N SER A 80 -7.49 -20.09 15.15
CA SER A 80 -8.08 -18.74 15.22
C SER A 80 -7.13 -17.63 14.76
N LEU A 81 -5.83 -17.93 14.66
CA LEU A 81 -4.76 -16.97 14.35
C LEU A 81 -4.41 -16.90 12.87
N TYR A 82 -4.58 -18.02 12.16
CA TYR A 82 -4.22 -18.10 10.74
C TYR A 82 -5.31 -17.60 9.79
N GLY A 83 -6.50 -17.32 10.29
CA GLY A 83 -7.62 -16.84 9.49
C GLY A 83 -8.00 -17.83 8.38
N PHE A 84 -8.36 -17.31 7.23
CA PHE A 84 -8.69 -18.10 6.06
C PHE A 84 -7.48 -18.24 5.15
N GLY A 85 -7.38 -19.35 4.41
CA GLY A 85 -6.39 -19.53 3.35
C GLY A 85 -6.47 -18.45 2.28
N GLY A 86 -5.43 -18.33 1.47
CA GLY A 86 -5.37 -17.33 0.42
C GLY A 86 -6.40 -17.55 -0.69
N PHE A 87 -7.00 -16.46 -1.16
CA PHE A 87 -7.78 -16.43 -2.40
C PHE A 87 -6.91 -15.88 -3.51
N TYR A 88 -6.94 -16.52 -4.67
CA TYR A 88 -6.18 -16.09 -5.83
C TYR A 88 -7.02 -15.23 -6.75
N PHE A 89 -6.39 -14.15 -7.23
CA PHE A 89 -6.93 -13.30 -8.27
C PHE A 89 -5.89 -13.11 -9.36
N LEU A 90 -6.37 -12.98 -10.59
CA LEU A 90 -5.58 -12.38 -11.64
C LEU A 90 -6.10 -10.96 -11.85
N MET A 91 -5.23 -9.96 -11.78
CA MET A 91 -5.60 -8.55 -11.88
C MET A 91 -4.78 -7.83 -12.92
N LYS A 92 -5.44 -7.03 -13.74
CA LYS A 92 -4.78 -6.14 -14.69
C LYS A 92 -5.30 -4.72 -14.51
N PHE A 93 -4.39 -3.82 -14.14
CA PHE A 93 -4.68 -2.42 -13.88
C PHE A 93 -4.47 -1.58 -15.13
N ASP A 94 -5.37 -0.64 -15.38
CA ASP A 94 -5.29 0.32 -16.47
C ASP A 94 -5.02 1.74 -15.94
N LYS A 95 -4.36 2.56 -16.75
CA LYS A 95 -4.05 3.97 -16.39
C LYS A 95 -5.30 4.83 -16.17
N ASN A 96 -6.44 4.41 -16.70
CA ASN A 96 -7.73 5.10 -16.50
C ASN A 96 -8.36 4.87 -15.12
N GLY A 97 -7.69 4.11 -14.22
CA GLY A 97 -8.22 3.78 -12.89
C GLY A 97 -9.14 2.56 -12.89
N THR A 98 -9.12 1.76 -13.96
CA THR A 98 -9.88 0.52 -14.07
C THR A 98 -8.99 -0.67 -13.73
N VAL A 99 -9.54 -1.69 -13.09
CA VAL A 99 -8.92 -3.00 -12.91
C VAL A 99 -9.85 -4.08 -13.42
N GLU A 100 -9.31 -5.00 -14.20
CA GLU A 100 -9.98 -6.22 -14.61
C GLU A 100 -9.46 -7.39 -13.79
N MET A 101 -10.35 -8.25 -13.28
CA MET A 101 -9.97 -9.35 -12.41
C MET A 101 -10.74 -10.64 -12.68
N LEU A 102 -10.06 -11.76 -12.44
CA LEU A 102 -10.61 -13.09 -12.24
C LEU A 102 -10.33 -13.53 -10.80
N SER A 103 -11.06 -14.52 -10.29
CA SER A 103 -10.88 -15.06 -8.94
C SER A 103 -11.07 -16.57 -8.91
N ASP A 104 -10.42 -17.25 -8.00
CA ASP A 104 -10.60 -18.68 -7.72
C ASP A 104 -11.71 -18.97 -6.69
N LYS A 105 -12.54 -18.00 -6.39
CA LYS A 105 -13.63 -18.15 -5.42
C LYS A 105 -14.61 -19.26 -5.82
N ASP A 106 -14.97 -19.30 -7.10
CA ASP A 106 -15.86 -20.29 -7.69
C ASP A 106 -15.63 -20.41 -9.22
N GLU A 107 -16.27 -21.40 -9.87
CA GLU A 107 -16.11 -21.67 -11.32
C GLU A 107 -16.51 -20.47 -12.20
N ASN A 108 -17.51 -19.69 -11.80
CA ASN A 108 -17.96 -18.54 -12.56
C ASN A 108 -16.90 -17.42 -12.50
N THR A 109 -16.35 -17.15 -11.34
CA THR A 109 -15.33 -16.10 -11.14
C THR A 109 -13.97 -16.46 -11.74
N LEU A 110 -13.69 -17.75 -11.97
CA LEU A 110 -12.51 -18.22 -12.69
C LEU A 110 -12.56 -17.90 -14.19
N THR A 111 -13.75 -17.91 -14.79
CA THR A 111 -13.93 -17.81 -16.25
C THR A 111 -14.51 -16.48 -16.69
N THR A 112 -15.17 -15.76 -15.80
CA THR A 112 -15.83 -14.49 -16.10
C THR A 112 -15.03 -13.35 -15.49
N SER A 113 -14.39 -12.52 -16.33
CA SER A 113 -13.68 -11.35 -15.82
C SER A 113 -14.65 -10.25 -15.38
N LYS A 114 -14.25 -9.52 -14.33
CA LYS A 114 -15.01 -8.39 -13.80
C LYS A 114 -14.15 -7.14 -13.84
N LYS A 115 -14.72 -6.05 -14.37
CA LYS A 115 -14.09 -4.73 -14.35
C LYS A 115 -14.61 -3.92 -13.18
N SER A 116 -13.72 -3.25 -12.48
CA SER A 116 -14.03 -2.33 -11.41
C SER A 116 -13.09 -1.13 -11.41
N GLN A 117 -13.35 -0.15 -10.54
CA GLN A 117 -12.52 1.03 -10.37
C GLN A 117 -11.57 0.84 -9.19
N PHE A 118 -10.36 1.37 -9.31
CA PHE A 118 -9.40 1.47 -8.23
C PHE A 118 -8.86 2.89 -8.10
N GLU A 119 -8.43 3.22 -6.90
CA GLU A 119 -7.75 4.47 -6.58
C GLU A 119 -6.48 4.19 -5.77
N VAL A 120 -5.47 5.02 -5.97
CA VAL A 120 -4.28 5.08 -5.11
C VAL A 120 -4.31 6.42 -4.41
N ASN A 121 -4.50 6.40 -3.11
CA ASN A 121 -4.65 7.57 -2.25
C ASN A 121 -3.54 7.62 -1.20
N GLN A 122 -3.37 8.76 -0.58
CA GLN A 122 -2.48 8.92 0.57
C GLN A 122 -3.14 9.78 1.64
N ASN A 123 -3.45 9.15 2.76
CA ASN A 123 -3.78 9.83 4.00
C ASN A 123 -2.53 9.84 4.89
N THR A 124 -2.40 8.88 5.79
CA THR A 124 -1.19 8.67 6.59
C THR A 124 -0.16 7.81 5.86
N GLN A 125 -0.61 6.84 5.08
CA GLN A 125 0.18 5.94 4.24
C GLN A 125 -0.42 5.88 2.84
N VAL A 126 0.35 5.38 1.88
CA VAL A 126 -0.17 5.11 0.53
C VAL A 126 -1.13 3.92 0.61
N GLU A 127 -2.30 4.06 0.01
CA GLU A 127 -3.41 3.13 0.07
C GLU A 127 -3.92 2.81 -1.33
N LEU A 128 -4.18 1.53 -1.58
CA LEU A 128 -4.88 1.03 -2.75
C LEU A 128 -6.32 0.70 -2.35
N SER A 129 -7.31 1.35 -2.96
CA SER A 129 -8.73 1.14 -2.71
C SER A 129 -9.44 0.64 -3.96
N PHE A 130 -10.33 -0.33 -3.80
CA PHE A 130 -11.23 -0.78 -4.87
C PHE A 130 -12.61 -0.16 -4.62
N THR A 131 -12.98 0.81 -5.47
CA THR A 131 -14.08 1.73 -5.18
C THR A 131 -15.44 1.29 -5.75
N THR A 132 -15.45 0.32 -6.68
CA THR A 132 -16.70 -0.24 -7.21
C THR A 132 -16.75 -1.75 -7.00
N TYR A 133 -17.97 -2.31 -7.02
CA TYR A 133 -18.22 -3.72 -6.72
C TYR A 133 -17.40 -4.68 -7.59
N ASN A 134 -16.70 -5.59 -6.95
CA ASN A 134 -15.79 -6.56 -7.56
C ASN A 134 -15.71 -7.87 -6.74
N TYR A 135 -14.88 -8.80 -7.17
CA TYR A 135 -14.73 -10.10 -6.51
C TYR A 135 -14.09 -10.04 -5.12
N LEU A 136 -13.25 -9.02 -4.82
CA LEU A 136 -12.78 -8.79 -3.45
C LEU A 136 -13.93 -8.39 -2.52
N GLN A 137 -14.86 -7.55 -3.00
CA GLN A 137 -16.01 -7.12 -2.21
C GLN A 137 -17.01 -8.24 -1.97
N GLU A 138 -17.05 -9.27 -2.79
CA GLU A 138 -17.82 -10.48 -2.52
C GLU A 138 -17.31 -11.17 -1.24
N LEU A 139 -16.00 -11.17 -1.01
CA LEU A 139 -15.41 -11.70 0.24
C LEU A 139 -15.71 -10.81 1.46
N VAL A 140 -15.98 -9.51 1.28
CA VAL A 140 -16.42 -8.60 2.36
C VAL A 140 -17.76 -9.01 2.93
N ASN A 141 -18.69 -9.38 2.06
CA ASN A 141 -20.07 -9.75 2.42
C ASN A 141 -20.19 -11.20 2.91
N ASP A 142 -19.21 -12.04 2.65
CA ASP A 142 -19.18 -13.44 3.03
C ASP A 142 -18.60 -13.61 4.46
N LYS A 143 -18.57 -14.85 4.91
CA LYS A 143 -17.97 -15.25 6.20
C LYS A 143 -16.50 -14.86 6.36
N PHE A 144 -15.83 -14.54 5.27
CA PHE A 144 -14.39 -14.22 5.24
C PHE A 144 -14.08 -12.85 5.80
N LYS A 145 -15.05 -11.93 5.88
CA LYS A 145 -14.89 -10.57 6.39
C LYS A 145 -13.78 -9.79 5.67
N GLY A 146 -13.63 -10.04 4.37
CA GLY A 146 -12.61 -9.41 3.54
C GLY A 146 -12.70 -7.88 3.56
N LYS A 147 -11.70 -7.22 3.01
CA LYS A 147 -11.60 -5.76 2.88
C LYS A 147 -11.32 -5.38 1.44
N ASN A 148 -11.53 -4.11 1.13
CA ASN A 148 -11.30 -3.54 -0.20
C ASN A 148 -10.30 -2.37 -0.19
N ASP A 149 -9.76 -2.02 0.99
CA ASP A 149 -8.79 -0.95 1.18
C ASP A 149 -7.51 -1.50 1.82
N PHE A 150 -6.39 -1.23 1.18
CA PHE A 150 -5.11 -1.86 1.52
C PHE A 150 -3.98 -0.84 1.57
N LEU A 151 -3.32 -0.74 2.72
CA LEU A 151 -2.14 0.09 2.92
C LEU A 151 -0.91 -0.57 2.31
N TYR A 152 -0.17 0.17 1.50
CA TYR A 152 1.09 -0.29 0.93
C TYR A 152 2.14 -0.51 2.03
N VAL A 153 2.77 -1.68 2.03
CA VAL A 153 3.81 -2.04 3.00
C VAL A 153 5.19 -1.94 2.39
N ARG A 154 5.40 -2.66 1.27
CA ARG A 154 6.72 -2.74 0.63
C ARG A 154 6.65 -3.36 -0.76
N LYS A 155 7.73 -3.15 -1.52
CA LYS A 155 8.10 -3.88 -2.72
C LYS A 155 9.30 -4.77 -2.41
N ASP A 156 9.31 -6.00 -2.88
CA ASP A 156 10.46 -6.89 -2.75
C ASP A 156 11.44 -6.75 -3.93
N LEU A 157 12.55 -7.47 -3.86
CA LEU A 157 13.59 -7.46 -4.90
C LEU A 157 13.13 -8.07 -6.24
N ARG A 158 12.04 -8.83 -6.25
CA ARG A 158 11.44 -9.43 -7.46
C ARG A 158 10.38 -8.52 -8.08
N GLY A 159 10.09 -7.39 -7.45
CA GLY A 159 9.05 -6.46 -7.90
C GLY A 159 7.65 -6.77 -7.37
N ASN A 160 7.50 -7.74 -6.45
CA ASN A 160 6.23 -8.04 -5.83
C ASN A 160 5.85 -6.98 -4.79
N LEU A 161 4.56 -6.69 -4.67
CA LEU A 161 4.05 -5.67 -3.76
C LEU A 161 3.27 -6.35 -2.62
N LEU A 162 3.53 -5.93 -1.39
CA LEU A 162 2.81 -6.36 -0.21
C LEU A 162 1.98 -5.21 0.34
N PHE A 163 0.72 -5.51 0.62
CA PHE A 163 -0.21 -4.60 1.28
C PHE A 163 -0.83 -5.28 2.51
N LYS A 164 -1.38 -4.48 3.41
CA LYS A 164 -2.15 -4.91 4.58
C LYS A 164 -3.36 -4.02 4.77
N THR A 165 -4.38 -4.50 5.48
CA THR A 165 -5.49 -3.65 5.87
C THR A 165 -5.12 -2.71 7.02
N ASN A 166 -5.82 -1.58 7.10
CA ASN A 166 -5.75 -0.69 8.24
C ASN A 166 -6.62 -1.24 9.38
N SER A 167 -6.08 -2.20 10.13
CA SER A 167 -6.73 -2.70 11.34
C SER A 167 -6.07 -2.09 12.57
N SER A 168 -6.85 -1.49 13.44
CA SER A 168 -6.40 -1.00 14.74
C SER A 168 -6.31 -2.11 15.79
N ILE A 169 -6.85 -3.29 15.50
CA ILE A 169 -6.91 -4.43 16.44
C ILE A 169 -6.05 -5.55 15.88
N GLU A 170 -4.87 -5.73 16.46
CA GLU A 170 -4.05 -6.91 16.22
C GLU A 170 -4.58 -8.11 17.03
N PRO A 171 -4.40 -9.36 16.54
CA PRO A 171 -3.63 -9.76 15.39
C PRO A 171 -4.39 -9.81 14.06
N ALA A 172 -5.69 -9.59 14.07
CA ALA A 172 -6.56 -9.80 12.91
C ALA A 172 -6.35 -8.74 11.81
N ARG A 173 -5.37 -8.96 10.96
CA ARG A 173 -5.11 -8.15 9.76
C ARG A 173 -5.25 -9.00 8.52
N ASP A 174 -5.69 -8.36 7.45
CA ASP A 174 -5.65 -8.96 6.14
C ASP A 174 -4.35 -8.56 5.45
N PHE A 175 -3.82 -9.48 4.65
CA PHE A 175 -2.67 -9.24 3.79
C PHE A 175 -3.04 -9.55 2.35
N ILE A 176 -2.46 -8.79 1.43
CA ILE A 176 -2.62 -9.05 0.01
C ILE A 176 -1.24 -8.91 -0.66
N LEU A 177 -0.84 -9.96 -1.35
CA LEU A 177 0.42 -10.06 -2.07
C LEU A 177 0.16 -9.97 -3.57
N PHE A 178 0.85 -9.07 -4.23
CA PHE A 178 0.84 -8.90 -5.68
C PHE A 178 2.14 -9.44 -6.25
N GLU A 179 2.07 -10.52 -6.99
CA GLU A 179 3.19 -11.10 -7.71
C GLU A 179 3.13 -10.68 -9.17
N LYS A 180 4.18 -10.00 -9.65
CA LYS A 180 4.22 -9.50 -11.02
C LYS A 180 4.34 -10.65 -12.01
N LEU A 181 3.39 -10.73 -12.94
CA LEU A 181 3.42 -11.74 -13.99
C LEU A 181 4.48 -11.42 -15.04
N THR A 182 5.22 -12.46 -15.46
CA THR A 182 6.30 -12.35 -16.45
C THR A 182 5.92 -12.85 -17.82
N GLN A 183 4.77 -13.54 -17.95
CA GLN A 183 4.29 -14.16 -19.19
C GLN A 183 2.78 -13.99 -19.35
N ALA A 184 2.29 -13.83 -20.58
CA ALA A 184 0.87 -13.65 -20.89
C ALA A 184 0.01 -14.88 -20.56
N ASN A 185 0.56 -16.08 -20.73
CA ASN A 185 -0.15 -17.34 -20.48
C ASN A 185 -0.40 -17.66 -19.00
N GLN A 186 0.20 -16.89 -18.08
CA GLN A 186 -0.14 -16.98 -16.64
C GLN A 186 -1.52 -16.38 -16.32
N TRP A 187 -2.09 -15.64 -17.27
CA TRP A 187 -3.43 -15.04 -17.15
C TRP A 187 -4.53 -15.98 -17.61
N ASN A 188 -4.18 -16.98 -18.44
CA ASN A 188 -5.08 -17.95 -19.04
C ASN A 188 -4.96 -19.36 -18.42
N GLY A 189 -4.31 -19.45 -17.25
CA GLY A 189 -3.94 -20.72 -16.62
C GLY A 189 -5.03 -21.44 -15.90
#